data_f9e7e67f43d3456158a61416cc058e2b
#
_entry.id   f9e7e67f43d3456158a61416cc058e2b
#
_cell.length_a   1.000
_cell.length_b   1.000
_cell.length_c   1.000
_cell.angle_alpha   90.00
_cell.angle_beta   90.00
_cell.angle_gamma   90.00
#
_symmetry.space_group_name_H-M   'P 1'
#
loop_
_entity.id
_entity.type
_entity.pdbx_description
1 polymer ?
#
loop_
_entity_poly.entity_id
_entity_poly.type
_entity_poly.pdbx_seq_one_letter_code
_entity_poly.pdbx_strand_id
1 'polypeptide(L)'
;MLRHTSASLSCVALATLATAQQFDGTTTVNQLGQTVTVSLPAGFFKTPPAREWPTVDDAATPARERKKQRNDFNHNTVLNEAALLEADGALQTAYPKSAGRAPIINFNGQNGSGAPPDPTGAAGPNHYVQGVNLSYKVYSKTGTSLSGSLALSSLWPNSQDAGDPIVLYDRHADRWFISQFNFSPNRMLIAVSETGDPLGDYYAYSYTFNQFPDYPKFS
;
A
#
# COMPACT_ATOMS: atom_id res chain seq x y z
N MET A 1 -38.44 -33.85 40.80
CA MET A 1 -37.55 -34.00 39.62
C MET A 1 -37.97 -33.01 38.57
N LEU A 2 -37.38 -31.83 38.55
CA LEU A 2 -37.59 -30.83 37.50
C LEU A 2 -36.47 -31.00 36.44
N ARG A 3 -36.83 -31.26 35.21
CA ARG A 3 -35.91 -31.28 34.09
C ARG A 3 -35.85 -29.87 33.47
N HIS A 4 -34.67 -29.26 33.50
CA HIS A 4 -34.38 -28.02 32.79
C HIS A 4 -33.96 -28.37 31.37
N THR A 5 -34.72 -27.97 30.38
CA THR A 5 -34.37 -28.02 28.97
C THR A 5 -33.72 -26.69 28.61
N SER A 6 -32.42 -26.75 28.34
CA SER A 6 -31.68 -25.59 27.79
C SER A 6 -31.98 -25.49 26.31
N ALA A 7 -32.61 -24.39 25.89
CA ALA A 7 -32.72 -24.05 24.46
C ALA A 7 -31.48 -23.24 24.07
N SER A 8 -30.63 -23.82 23.22
CA SER A 8 -29.52 -23.12 22.57
C SER A 8 -30.06 -22.29 21.41
N LEU A 9 -29.95 -20.99 21.51
CA LEU A 9 -30.27 -20.06 20.42
C LEU A 9 -29.03 -20.00 19.49
N SER A 10 -29.10 -20.67 18.34
CA SER A 10 -28.11 -20.52 17.28
C SER A 10 -28.39 -19.24 16.50
N CYS A 11 -27.52 -18.26 16.69
CA CYS A 11 -27.54 -17.02 15.91
C CYS A 11 -26.91 -17.31 14.55
N VAL A 12 -27.72 -17.53 13.50
CA VAL A 12 -27.26 -17.62 12.11
C VAL A 12 -27.06 -16.20 11.60
N ALA A 13 -25.81 -15.76 11.51
CA ALA A 13 -25.49 -14.52 10.84
C ALA A 13 -25.64 -14.72 9.32
N LEU A 14 -26.71 -14.16 8.73
CA LEU A 14 -26.82 -14.03 7.29
C LEU A 14 -25.80 -12.98 6.81
N ALA A 15 -24.70 -13.46 6.25
CA ALA A 15 -23.82 -12.61 5.44
C ALA A 15 -24.51 -12.37 4.10
N THR A 16 -25.06 -11.18 3.90
CA THR A 16 -25.52 -10.75 2.58
C THR A 16 -24.29 -10.56 1.68
N LEU A 17 -24.06 -11.50 0.79
CA LEU A 17 -23.10 -11.34 -0.31
C LEU A 17 -23.65 -10.24 -1.24
N ALA A 18 -23.09 -9.04 -1.13
CA ALA A 18 -23.28 -8.03 -2.16
C ALA A 18 -22.60 -8.55 -3.43
N THR A 19 -23.38 -8.89 -4.45
CA THR A 19 -22.88 -9.21 -5.78
C THR A 19 -22.17 -7.99 -6.33
N ALA A 20 -20.85 -8.06 -6.44
CA ALA A 20 -20.06 -7.03 -7.10
C ALA A 20 -20.52 -6.95 -8.58
N GLN A 21 -21.12 -5.85 -8.95
CA GLN A 21 -21.43 -5.54 -10.34
C GLN A 21 -20.10 -5.24 -11.02
N GLN A 22 -19.72 -6.09 -11.99
CA GLN A 22 -18.55 -5.87 -12.83
C GLN A 22 -18.85 -4.67 -13.72
N PHE A 23 -18.13 -3.58 -13.53
CA PHE A 23 -18.30 -2.37 -14.32
C PHE A 23 -17.23 -2.37 -15.39
N ASP A 24 -17.63 -2.41 -16.66
CA ASP A 24 -16.75 -2.13 -17.78
C ASP A 24 -16.33 -0.66 -17.71
N GLY A 25 -15.02 -0.43 -17.60
CA GLY A 25 -14.49 0.91 -17.46
C GLY A 25 -14.93 1.82 -18.60
N THR A 26 -15.45 3.00 -18.27
CA THR A 26 -15.79 4.00 -19.28
C THR A 26 -14.53 4.73 -19.70
N THR A 27 -14.19 4.68 -20.98
CA THR A 27 -13.05 5.40 -21.55
C THR A 27 -13.52 6.76 -22.03
N THR A 28 -12.89 7.83 -21.56
CA THR A 28 -13.16 9.20 -21.96
C THR A 28 -11.86 9.89 -22.41
N VAL A 29 -11.99 10.91 -23.24
CA VAL A 29 -10.86 11.79 -23.60
C VAL A 29 -10.99 13.07 -22.79
N ASN A 30 -9.96 13.41 -22.03
CA ASN A 30 -9.94 14.64 -21.24
C ASN A 30 -9.66 15.88 -22.13
N GLN A 31 -9.70 17.07 -21.53
CA GLN A 31 -9.47 18.34 -22.25
C GLN A 31 -8.07 18.47 -22.88
N LEU A 32 -7.11 17.64 -22.43
CA LEU A 32 -5.75 17.59 -22.96
C LEU A 32 -5.60 16.54 -24.08
N GLY A 33 -6.69 15.91 -24.52
CA GLY A 33 -6.66 14.87 -25.54
C GLY A 33 -6.14 13.52 -25.04
N GLN A 34 -5.96 13.34 -23.73
CA GLN A 34 -5.50 12.07 -23.14
C GLN A 34 -6.68 11.12 -22.95
N THR A 35 -6.46 9.86 -23.26
CA THR A 35 -7.43 8.79 -22.98
C THR A 35 -7.41 8.46 -21.48
N VAL A 36 -8.56 8.62 -20.83
CA VAL A 36 -8.75 8.28 -19.41
C VAL A 36 -9.74 7.14 -19.33
N THR A 37 -9.35 6.07 -18.66
CA THR A 37 -10.25 4.95 -18.34
C THR A 37 -10.67 5.05 -16.89
N VAL A 38 -11.97 5.15 -16.65
CA VAL A 38 -12.56 5.12 -15.31
C VAL A 38 -13.02 3.70 -15.04
N SER A 39 -12.47 3.08 -14.03
CA SER A 39 -12.84 1.73 -13.60
C SER A 39 -13.45 1.79 -12.21
N LEU A 40 -14.53 1.03 -11.98
CA LEU A 40 -15.04 0.80 -10.64
C LEU A 40 -14.30 -0.37 -10.00
N PRO A 41 -14.20 -0.39 -8.64
CA PRO A 41 -13.56 -1.49 -7.94
C PRO A 41 -14.36 -2.79 -8.17
N ALA A 42 -13.63 -3.89 -8.37
CA ALA A 42 -14.19 -5.23 -8.44
C ALA A 42 -14.66 -5.75 -7.06
N GLY A 43 -14.18 -5.14 -5.98
CA GLY A 43 -14.55 -5.45 -4.62
C GLY A 43 -14.45 -4.22 -3.70
N PHE A 44 -15.32 -4.18 -2.72
CA PHE A 44 -15.36 -3.15 -1.68
C PHE A 44 -15.61 -3.80 -0.32
N PHE A 45 -14.91 -3.31 0.69
CA PHE A 45 -15.02 -3.81 2.05
C PHE A 45 -14.71 -2.67 3.04
N LYS A 46 -15.42 -2.60 4.17
CA LYS A 46 -15.06 -1.76 5.29
C LYS A 46 -14.42 -2.62 6.38
N THR A 47 -13.21 -2.30 6.80
CA THR A 47 -12.48 -3.04 7.81
C THR A 47 -12.99 -2.74 9.22
N PRO A 48 -12.76 -3.62 10.20
CA PRO A 48 -12.76 -3.21 11.61
C PRO A 48 -11.55 -2.29 11.87
N PRO A 49 -11.51 -1.58 13.02
CA PRO A 49 -10.41 -0.71 13.38
C PRO A 49 -9.06 -1.43 13.38
N ALA A 50 -8.05 -0.84 12.77
CA ALA A 50 -6.72 -1.45 12.65
C ALA A 50 -6.04 -1.69 14.01
N ARG A 51 -6.43 -0.96 15.05
CA ARG A 51 -5.96 -1.19 16.44
C ARG A 51 -6.36 -2.53 17.03
N GLU A 52 -7.36 -3.19 16.47
CA GLU A 52 -7.88 -4.49 16.90
C GLU A 52 -7.23 -5.66 16.14
N TRP A 53 -6.42 -5.38 15.13
CA TRP A 53 -5.80 -6.43 14.33
C TRP A 53 -4.64 -7.10 15.03
N PRO A 54 -4.40 -8.38 14.74
CA PRO A 54 -3.22 -9.07 15.23
C PRO A 54 -1.95 -8.44 14.65
N THR A 55 -0.91 -8.37 15.47
CA THR A 55 0.40 -7.94 15.04
C THR A 55 1.18 -9.11 14.44
N VAL A 56 2.07 -8.81 13.50
CA VAL A 56 3.01 -9.77 12.91
C VAL A 56 4.42 -9.50 13.44
N ASP A 57 5.24 -10.53 13.46
CA ASP A 57 6.65 -10.41 13.83
C ASP A 57 7.43 -9.81 12.66
N ASP A 58 7.91 -8.58 12.80
CA ASP A 58 8.73 -7.89 11.82
C ASP A 58 10.21 -8.34 11.81
N ALA A 59 10.61 -9.19 12.77
CA ALA A 59 11.90 -9.84 12.80
C ALA A 59 11.90 -11.25 12.18
N ALA A 60 10.73 -11.75 11.75
CA ALA A 60 10.62 -13.06 11.12
C ALA A 60 11.45 -13.14 9.83
N THR A 61 11.93 -14.34 9.51
CA THR A 61 12.73 -14.58 8.30
C THR A 61 12.00 -14.05 7.05
N PRO A 62 12.65 -13.22 6.24
CA PRO A 62 11.99 -12.60 5.08
C PRO A 62 11.38 -13.65 4.16
N ALA A 63 10.09 -13.54 3.88
CA ALA A 63 9.51 -14.21 2.73
C ALA A 63 10.19 -13.64 1.47
N ARG A 64 10.87 -14.49 0.71
CA ARG A 64 11.47 -14.05 -0.55
C ARG A 64 10.33 -13.68 -1.51
N GLU A 65 10.35 -12.45 -1.98
CA GLU A 65 9.59 -12.08 -3.15
C GLU A 65 9.88 -13.09 -4.27
N ARG A 66 8.85 -13.51 -5.02
CA ARG A 66 9.08 -14.32 -6.22
C ARG A 66 10.03 -13.53 -7.12
N LYS A 67 11.16 -14.16 -7.51
CA LYS A 67 12.05 -13.55 -8.50
C LYS A 67 11.20 -13.14 -9.69
N LYS A 68 11.01 -11.82 -9.84
CA LYS A 68 10.53 -11.27 -11.10
C LYS A 68 11.48 -11.78 -12.16
N GLN A 69 10.96 -12.39 -13.21
CA GLN A 69 11.78 -12.63 -14.39
C GLN A 69 12.28 -11.27 -14.83
N ARG A 70 13.53 -10.95 -14.50
CA ARG A 70 14.20 -9.81 -15.12
C ARG A 70 14.06 -10.06 -16.62
N ASN A 71 13.29 -9.25 -17.30
CA ASN A 71 13.53 -9.06 -18.71
C ASN A 71 14.96 -8.57 -18.76
N ASP A 72 15.87 -9.42 -19.21
CA ASP A 72 17.23 -9.01 -19.53
C ASP A 72 17.08 -7.92 -20.59
N PHE A 73 16.94 -6.69 -20.13
CA PHE A 73 17.20 -5.54 -21.01
C PHE A 73 18.63 -5.73 -21.45
N ASN A 74 18.76 -6.14 -22.69
CA ASN A 74 20.06 -6.27 -23.34
C ASN A 74 20.69 -4.87 -23.31
N HIS A 75 21.51 -4.61 -22.30
CA HIS A 75 22.27 -3.37 -22.16
C HIS A 75 23.37 -3.19 -23.22
N ASN A 76 23.35 -4.02 -24.26
CA ASN A 76 24.12 -3.82 -25.49
C ASN A 76 23.46 -2.73 -26.39
N THR A 77 22.84 -1.73 -25.82
CA THR A 77 22.69 -0.47 -26.52
C THR A 77 24.11 0.07 -26.70
N VAL A 78 24.62 -0.06 -27.92
CA VAL A 78 25.82 0.65 -28.32
C VAL A 78 25.58 2.11 -27.96
N LEU A 79 26.24 2.57 -26.88
CA LEU A 79 26.21 3.97 -26.52
C LEU A 79 26.70 4.71 -27.76
N ASN A 80 25.87 5.57 -28.31
CA ASN A 80 26.26 6.43 -29.41
C ASN A 80 27.42 7.29 -28.88
N GLU A 81 28.66 6.98 -29.30
CA GLU A 81 29.83 7.74 -28.84
C GLU A 81 29.69 9.23 -29.09
N ALA A 82 28.94 9.64 -30.12
CA ALA A 82 28.66 11.04 -30.40
C ALA A 82 27.78 11.68 -29.28
N ALA A 83 26.89 10.91 -28.63
CA ALA A 83 26.09 11.41 -27.53
C ALA A 83 26.88 11.57 -26.21
N LEU A 84 28.03 10.88 -26.11
CA LEU A 84 28.96 11.03 -24.98
C LEU A 84 29.81 12.31 -25.05
N LEU A 85 29.83 12.98 -26.21
CA LEU A 85 30.60 14.21 -26.43
C LEU A 85 29.80 15.48 -26.11
N GLU A 86 28.49 15.39 -25.97
CA GLU A 86 27.67 16.51 -25.51
C GLU A 86 27.68 16.59 -23.99
N ALA A 87 27.93 17.79 -23.46
CA ALA A 87 27.85 18.01 -22.01
C ALA A 87 26.42 17.73 -21.54
N ASP A 88 26.26 16.81 -20.60
CA ASP A 88 24.97 16.56 -19.96
C ASP A 88 24.48 17.81 -19.23
N GLY A 89 23.48 18.48 -19.81
CA GLY A 89 22.86 19.68 -19.22
C GLY A 89 22.18 19.45 -17.86
N ALA A 90 21.91 18.18 -17.50
CA ALA A 90 21.37 17.80 -16.22
C ALA A 90 22.48 17.50 -15.18
N LEU A 91 23.75 17.47 -15.59
CA LEU A 91 24.87 17.21 -14.68
C LEU A 91 24.98 18.31 -13.63
N GLN A 92 24.80 17.95 -12.38
CA GLN A 92 25.04 18.84 -11.26
C GLN A 92 26.55 19.04 -11.05
N THR A 93 27.09 20.18 -11.52
CA THR A 93 28.52 20.49 -11.43
C THR A 93 28.92 21.18 -10.13
N ALA A 94 27.95 21.59 -9.33
CA ALA A 94 28.19 22.25 -8.04
C ALA A 94 27.21 21.73 -6.97
N TYR A 95 27.74 21.47 -5.79
CA TYR A 95 26.92 21.16 -4.63
C TYR A 95 26.50 22.46 -3.95
N PRO A 96 25.25 22.58 -3.45
CA PRO A 96 24.87 23.75 -2.66
C PRO A 96 25.77 23.85 -1.42
N LYS A 97 26.32 25.03 -1.19
CA LYS A 97 27.22 25.30 -0.03
C LYS A 97 26.51 25.34 1.32
N SER A 98 25.17 25.34 1.33
CA SER A 98 24.40 25.31 2.56
C SER A 98 24.21 23.87 3.02
N ALA A 99 24.68 23.55 4.22
CA ALA A 99 24.28 22.31 4.86
C ALA A 99 22.75 22.26 4.96
N GLY A 100 22.16 21.13 4.57
CA GLY A 100 20.73 20.92 4.77
C GLY A 100 20.37 21.10 6.25
N ARG A 101 19.14 21.49 6.53
CA ARG A 101 18.64 21.48 7.91
C ARG A 101 18.74 20.09 8.50
N ALA A 102 19.28 19.97 9.69
CA ALA A 102 19.21 18.72 10.43
C ALA A 102 17.75 18.29 10.61
N PRO A 103 17.44 16.99 10.55
CA PRO A 103 16.09 16.51 10.82
C PRO A 103 15.69 16.87 12.24
N ILE A 104 14.44 17.29 12.43
CA ILE A 104 13.92 17.65 13.77
C ILE A 104 13.76 16.38 14.61
N ILE A 105 13.33 15.30 13.99
CA ILE A 105 13.14 13.99 14.62
C ILE A 105 13.79 12.92 13.72
N ASN A 106 14.53 12.02 14.37
CA ASN A 106 15.12 10.85 13.75
C ASN A 106 14.93 9.64 14.67
N PHE A 107 14.39 8.55 14.17
CA PHE A 107 14.17 7.33 14.93
C PHE A 107 14.24 6.10 14.02
N ASN A 108 14.48 4.94 14.61
CA ASN A 108 14.47 3.68 13.89
C ASN A 108 13.04 3.29 13.55
N GLY A 109 12.77 3.01 12.28
CA GLY A 109 11.50 2.48 11.80
C GLY A 109 11.33 0.99 12.08
N GLN A 110 10.32 0.37 11.45
CA GLN A 110 10.14 -1.08 11.51
C GLN A 110 11.17 -1.79 10.63
N ASN A 111 11.53 -3.00 11.03
CA ASN A 111 12.20 -3.95 10.15
C ASN A 111 11.15 -4.55 9.20
N GLY A 112 11.53 -4.86 7.98
CA GLY A 112 10.65 -5.57 7.06
C GLY A 112 10.91 -7.07 7.12
N SER A 113 9.87 -7.88 6.92
CA SER A 113 10.00 -9.32 6.70
C SER A 113 10.15 -9.69 5.22
N GLY A 114 10.01 -8.71 4.30
CA GLY A 114 10.15 -8.90 2.86
C GLY A 114 11.57 -8.61 2.35
N ALA A 115 11.94 -9.25 1.25
CA ALA A 115 13.15 -8.97 0.50
C ALA A 115 12.84 -8.89 -1.00
N PRO A 116 12.98 -7.71 -1.63
CA PRO A 116 13.47 -6.42 -1.07
C PRO A 116 12.49 -5.79 -0.06
N PRO A 117 12.94 -4.82 0.75
CA PRO A 117 12.10 -4.21 1.78
C PRO A 117 11.12 -3.14 1.25
N ASP A 118 11.40 -2.53 0.12
CA ASP A 118 10.62 -1.49 -0.58
C ASP A 118 9.92 -0.50 0.38
N PRO A 119 10.68 0.24 1.19
CA PRO A 119 10.10 1.08 2.23
C PRO A 119 9.38 2.30 1.64
N THR A 120 8.27 2.65 2.26
CA THR A 120 7.47 3.82 1.97
C THR A 120 6.98 4.44 3.28
N GLY A 121 6.47 5.66 3.24
CA GLY A 121 5.85 6.25 4.42
C GLY A 121 5.38 7.68 4.18
N ALA A 122 4.43 8.08 5.01
CA ALA A 122 3.88 9.42 4.98
C ALA A 122 3.70 9.98 6.40
N ALA A 123 3.79 11.31 6.51
CA ALA A 123 3.55 12.03 7.75
C ALA A 123 2.26 12.83 7.65
N GLY A 124 1.30 12.49 8.50
CA GLY A 124 0.10 13.30 8.76
C GLY A 124 0.31 14.31 9.90
N PRO A 125 -0.74 14.99 10.35
CA PRO A 125 -0.64 15.96 11.46
C PRO A 125 -0.14 15.34 12.75
N ASN A 126 -0.65 14.17 13.14
CA ASN A 126 -0.42 13.54 14.43
C ASN A 126 0.39 12.23 14.34
N HIS A 127 0.47 11.62 13.18
CA HIS A 127 1.03 10.30 12.98
C HIS A 127 2.07 10.28 11.85
N TYR A 128 2.94 9.29 11.90
CA TYR A 128 3.74 8.81 10.79
C TYR A 128 3.38 7.35 10.55
N VAL A 129 3.06 7.00 9.32
CA VAL A 129 2.79 5.62 8.92
C VAL A 129 3.91 5.16 8.01
N GLN A 130 4.57 4.07 8.36
CA GLN A 130 5.60 3.44 7.56
C GLN A 130 5.09 2.11 7.02
N GLY A 131 5.20 1.92 5.71
CA GLY A 131 5.04 0.63 5.05
C GLY A 131 6.41 0.07 4.69
N VAL A 132 6.55 -1.23 4.81
CA VAL A 132 7.64 -2.02 4.22
C VAL A 132 7.02 -3.25 3.60
N ASN A 133 7.77 -3.96 2.75
CA ASN A 133 7.25 -5.19 2.23
C ASN A 133 6.81 -6.11 3.35
N LEU A 134 5.56 -6.38 3.24
CA LEU A 134 4.51 -7.21 3.76
C LEU A 134 3.79 -6.63 4.98
N SER A 135 4.24 -5.50 5.55
CA SER A 135 3.60 -4.92 6.73
C SER A 135 3.64 -3.39 6.78
N TYR A 136 2.86 -2.80 7.68
CA TYR A 136 2.96 -1.39 8.01
C TYR A 136 2.89 -1.16 9.52
N LYS A 137 3.36 -0.01 9.96
CA LYS A 137 3.41 0.36 11.38
C LYS A 137 3.13 1.84 11.58
N VAL A 138 2.47 2.16 12.68
CA VAL A 138 2.07 3.53 13.00
C VAL A 138 2.90 4.06 14.16
N TYR A 139 3.36 5.29 14.01
CA TYR A 139 4.14 6.01 15.00
C TYR A 139 3.54 7.37 15.31
N SER A 140 3.80 7.89 16.50
CA SER A 140 3.60 9.31 16.82
C SER A 140 4.58 10.17 16.03
N LYS A 141 4.35 11.47 16.02
CA LYS A 141 5.31 12.46 15.44
C LYS A 141 6.64 12.53 16.19
N THR A 142 6.72 11.97 17.39
CA THR A 142 7.95 11.89 18.19
C THR A 142 8.68 10.55 18.04
N GLY A 143 8.19 9.65 17.20
CA GLY A 143 8.79 8.34 16.93
C GLY A 143 8.37 7.22 17.88
N THR A 144 7.43 7.48 18.79
CA THR A 144 6.87 6.42 19.65
C THR A 144 5.99 5.49 18.80
N SER A 145 6.24 4.19 18.88
CA SER A 145 5.40 3.19 18.23
C SER A 145 4.00 3.16 18.85
N LEU A 146 2.97 3.33 18.04
CA LEU A 146 1.56 3.32 18.43
C LEU A 146 0.86 2.01 18.10
N SER A 147 1.49 1.18 17.27
CA SER A 147 1.03 -0.19 16.96
C SER A 147 2.23 -1.14 16.93
N GLY A 148 1.99 -2.45 16.97
CA GLY A 148 2.91 -3.42 16.42
C GLY A 148 2.96 -3.34 14.88
N SER A 149 3.72 -4.21 14.23
CA SER A 149 3.66 -4.36 12.78
C SER A 149 2.35 -5.04 12.39
N LEU A 150 1.62 -4.44 11.45
CA LEU A 150 0.33 -4.92 10.96
C LEU A 150 0.52 -5.47 9.55
N ALA A 151 0.02 -6.67 9.28
CA ALA A 151 0.10 -7.27 7.95
C ALA A 151 -0.68 -6.41 6.93
N LEU A 152 -0.11 -6.18 5.74
CA LEU A 152 -0.81 -5.48 4.66
C LEU A 152 -2.09 -6.20 4.26
N SER A 153 -2.09 -7.54 4.26
CA SER A 153 -3.27 -8.36 3.93
C SER A 153 -4.45 -8.14 4.88
N SER A 154 -4.24 -7.62 6.09
CA SER A 154 -5.33 -7.31 7.02
C SER A 154 -6.26 -6.21 6.50
N LEU A 155 -5.79 -5.36 5.57
CA LEU A 155 -6.60 -4.32 4.93
C LEU A 155 -7.61 -4.88 3.92
N TRP A 156 -7.37 -6.07 3.35
CA TRP A 156 -8.22 -6.63 2.29
C TRP A 156 -8.50 -8.11 2.54
N PRO A 157 -9.77 -8.50 2.75
CA PRO A 157 -10.15 -9.90 2.89
C PRO A 157 -9.71 -10.74 1.70
N ASN A 158 -9.25 -11.96 1.95
CA ASN A 158 -8.80 -12.90 0.92
C ASN A 158 -7.65 -12.36 0.05
N SER A 159 -6.81 -11.51 0.60
CA SER A 159 -5.56 -11.08 -0.03
C SER A 159 -4.36 -11.78 0.62
N GLN A 160 -3.23 -11.64 -0.04
CA GLN A 160 -1.93 -12.08 0.47
C GLN A 160 -1.07 -10.84 0.72
N ASP A 161 -0.10 -10.95 1.60
CA ASP A 161 0.96 -9.95 1.71
C ASP A 161 1.87 -10.10 0.48
N ALA A 162 1.71 -9.19 -0.48
CA ALA A 162 2.36 -9.34 -1.78
C ALA A 162 3.46 -8.33 -2.05
N GLY A 163 3.38 -7.14 -1.47
CA GLY A 163 4.49 -6.17 -1.50
C GLY A 163 4.24 -4.89 -2.28
N ASP A 164 5.32 -4.14 -2.49
CA ASP A 164 5.40 -2.79 -3.06
C ASP A 164 4.33 -1.85 -2.47
N PRO A 165 4.28 -1.71 -1.14
CA PRO A 165 3.28 -0.85 -0.53
C PRO A 165 3.52 0.61 -0.91
N ILE A 166 2.44 1.37 -1.04
CA ILE A 166 2.48 2.83 -1.10
C ILE A 166 1.66 3.37 0.06
N VAL A 167 2.27 4.25 0.83
CA VAL A 167 1.60 4.97 1.92
C VAL A 167 1.59 6.45 1.60
N LEU A 168 0.40 7.06 1.56
CA LEU A 168 0.22 8.50 1.38
C LEU A 168 -0.70 9.06 2.47
N TYR A 169 -0.60 10.35 2.70
CA TYR A 169 -1.54 11.11 3.52
C TYR A 169 -2.14 12.26 2.69
N ASP A 170 -3.44 12.19 2.45
CA ASP A 170 -4.19 13.25 1.83
C ASP A 170 -4.54 14.33 2.87
N ARG A 171 -3.89 15.49 2.76
CA ARG A 171 -4.08 16.63 3.67
C ARG A 171 -5.41 17.35 3.48
N HIS A 172 -6.03 17.22 2.31
CA HIS A 172 -7.29 17.89 2.01
C HIS A 172 -8.48 17.08 2.55
N ALA A 173 -8.42 15.76 2.39
CA ALA A 173 -9.44 14.86 2.88
C ALA A 173 -9.23 14.46 4.35
N ASP A 174 -8.04 14.67 4.93
CA ASP A 174 -7.60 14.14 6.22
C ASP A 174 -7.74 12.62 6.27
N ARG A 175 -7.07 11.93 5.31
CA ARG A 175 -7.16 10.49 5.13
C ARG A 175 -5.80 9.87 4.82
N TRP A 176 -5.63 8.66 5.31
CA TRP A 176 -4.52 7.79 4.94
C TRP A 176 -4.89 6.94 3.75
N PHE A 177 -3.94 6.75 2.86
CA PHE A 177 -4.03 5.88 1.71
C PHE A 177 -2.93 4.84 1.82
N ILE A 178 -3.30 3.56 1.73
CA ILE A 178 -2.37 2.44 1.70
C ILE A 178 -2.73 1.57 0.52
N SER A 179 -1.74 1.13 -0.24
CA SER A 179 -1.95 0.20 -1.34
C SER A 179 -0.92 -0.92 -1.35
N GLN A 180 -1.27 -2.02 -1.96
CA GLN A 180 -0.37 -3.09 -2.39
C GLN A 180 -0.95 -3.76 -3.64
N PHE A 181 -0.14 -4.53 -4.34
CA PHE A 181 -0.65 -5.41 -5.39
C PHE A 181 -0.99 -6.81 -4.84
N ASN A 182 -1.61 -7.66 -5.68
CA ASN A 182 -1.83 -9.07 -5.41
C ASN A 182 -1.61 -9.86 -6.70
N PHE A 183 -0.97 -11.05 -6.61
CA PHE A 183 -0.53 -11.79 -7.79
C PHE A 183 -1.60 -12.71 -8.41
N SER A 184 -2.51 -13.22 -7.61
CA SER A 184 -3.47 -14.24 -8.10
C SER A 184 -4.83 -14.05 -7.45
N PRO A 185 -5.77 -13.44 -8.17
CA PRO A 185 -5.62 -12.78 -9.48
C PRO A 185 -4.79 -11.49 -9.40
N ASN A 186 -4.35 -10.96 -10.57
CA ASN A 186 -3.67 -9.68 -10.64
C ASN A 186 -4.59 -8.56 -10.17
N ARG A 187 -4.28 -7.97 -9.02
CA ARG A 187 -5.10 -6.91 -8.45
C ARG A 187 -4.23 -5.77 -7.93
N MET A 188 -4.79 -4.57 -8.02
CA MET A 188 -4.38 -3.44 -7.19
C MET A 188 -5.36 -3.33 -6.03
N LEU A 189 -4.81 -3.32 -4.84
CA LEU A 189 -5.55 -3.20 -3.59
C LEU A 189 -5.28 -1.81 -3.02
N ILE A 190 -6.35 -1.08 -2.71
CA ILE A 190 -6.32 0.28 -2.19
C ILE A 190 -7.15 0.34 -0.92
N ALA A 191 -6.60 0.92 0.13
CA ALA A 191 -7.32 1.19 1.37
C ALA A 191 -7.22 2.67 1.73
N VAL A 192 -8.35 3.28 2.07
CA VAL A 192 -8.46 4.68 2.50
C VAL A 192 -9.04 4.70 3.90
N SER A 193 -8.38 5.37 4.84
CA SER A 193 -8.88 5.45 6.22
C SER A 193 -10.20 6.22 6.30
N GLU A 194 -11.07 5.84 7.21
CA GLU A 194 -12.35 6.54 7.43
C GLU A 194 -12.15 7.93 8.03
N THR A 195 -11.08 8.12 8.78
CA THR A 195 -10.74 9.39 9.45
C THR A 195 -9.23 9.64 9.33
N GLY A 196 -8.74 10.73 9.90
CA GLY A 196 -7.31 11.03 10.05
C GLY A 196 -6.56 10.12 11.03
N ASP A 197 -7.25 9.17 11.68
CA ASP A 197 -6.64 8.17 12.55
C ASP A 197 -6.22 6.91 11.75
N PRO A 198 -4.91 6.63 11.58
CA PRO A 198 -4.44 5.48 10.83
C PRO A 198 -4.67 4.14 11.55
N LEU A 199 -5.12 4.15 12.80
CA LEU A 199 -5.49 2.94 13.56
C LEU A 199 -7.02 2.73 13.62
N GLY A 200 -7.78 3.54 12.91
CA GLY A 200 -9.23 3.40 12.73
C GLY A 200 -9.59 2.41 11.62
N ASP A 201 -10.84 2.53 11.16
CA ASP A 201 -11.40 1.74 10.07
C ASP A 201 -10.85 2.20 8.71
N TYR A 202 -10.88 1.29 7.74
CA TYR A 202 -10.52 1.59 6.35
C TYR A 202 -11.62 1.15 5.39
N TYR A 203 -11.79 1.92 4.32
CA TYR A 203 -12.52 1.52 3.13
C TYR A 203 -11.53 0.88 2.16
N ALA A 204 -11.70 -0.40 1.93
CA ALA A 204 -10.79 -1.22 1.13
C ALA A 204 -11.41 -1.55 -0.24
N TYR A 205 -10.64 -1.33 -1.28
CA TYR A 205 -11.04 -1.49 -2.69
C TYR A 205 -10.10 -2.45 -3.39
N SER A 206 -10.64 -3.23 -4.32
CA SER A 206 -9.88 -4.16 -5.14
C SER A 206 -10.18 -3.92 -6.62
N TYR A 207 -9.14 -3.72 -7.42
CA TYR A 207 -9.21 -3.55 -8.87
C TYR A 207 -8.49 -4.70 -9.55
N THR A 208 -9.13 -5.34 -10.52
CA THR A 208 -8.56 -6.49 -11.26
C THR A 208 -7.98 -6.02 -12.59
N PHE A 209 -6.83 -6.56 -12.95
CA PHE A 209 -6.11 -6.24 -14.18
C PHE A 209 -5.77 -7.51 -14.96
N ASN A 210 -5.75 -7.39 -16.29
CA ASN A 210 -5.29 -8.48 -17.16
C ASN A 210 -3.76 -8.68 -17.06
N GLN A 211 -3.04 -7.60 -16.80
CA GLN A 211 -1.58 -7.61 -16.60
C GLN A 211 -1.26 -7.30 -15.14
N PHE A 212 -0.12 -7.77 -14.67
CA PHE A 212 0.33 -7.50 -13.32
C PHE A 212 0.66 -6.00 -13.13
N PRO A 213 0.03 -5.31 -12.14
CA PRO A 213 0.22 -3.90 -11.89
C PRO A 213 1.49 -3.66 -11.05
N ASP A 214 2.66 -3.89 -11.63
CA ASP A 214 3.94 -3.82 -10.97
C ASP A 214 4.31 -2.38 -10.58
N TYR A 215 4.74 -2.18 -9.36
CA TYR A 215 5.26 -0.93 -8.80
C TYR A 215 4.41 0.31 -9.16
N PRO A 216 3.17 0.40 -8.72
CA PRO A 216 2.25 1.47 -9.08
C PRO A 216 2.70 2.82 -8.53
N LYS A 217 2.24 3.90 -9.15
CA LYS A 217 2.41 5.27 -8.65
C LYS A 217 1.04 5.93 -8.53
N PHE A 218 0.87 6.67 -7.44
CA PHE A 218 -0.35 7.43 -7.16
C PHE A 218 -0.02 8.91 -6.99
N SER A 219 -0.93 9.79 -7.45
CA SER A 219 -0.80 11.23 -7.33
C SER A 219 -2.18 11.87 -7.11
#